data_48cf5dc0ce6388a131cd8fc5a55875c0
#
_entry.id   48cf5dc0ce6388a131cd8fc5a55875c0
#
_cell.length_a   1.000
_cell.length_b   1.000
_cell.length_c   1.000
_cell.angle_alpha   90.00
_cell.angle_beta   90.00
_cell.angle_gamma   90.00
#
_symmetry.space_group_name_H-M   'P 1'
#
loop_
_entity.id
_entity.type
_entity.pdbx_description
1 polymer ?
#
loop_
_entity_poly.entity_id
_entity_poly.type
_entity_poly.pdbx_seq_one_letter_code
_entity_poly.pdbx_strand_id
1 'polypeptide(L)'
;MFIGRKEELERLNKSYNRKGFQFPVIYGRRRVGKTTLINEFCKGKKTIYFVAVQSTAKENLAILSAQILAALAPDAPKNPFSSFRDAIDYVFERAKNERVILAIDEYPYLAGSDKSVSSILQAAIDKYQEDSQLFLILCGSSMSFMEKQVLGHKSPLYGRRTAQFKLLPFDYLDSAEMLKGYSYEEKIVFYSMTGGIPEYLSRIDHSVSLEDNARSLFFDPSGRLFEEPANLLKQELKMPETYNAIIAAIAGGSSKLNEIATKVGIETSQCSKMLSTLISLGIARKECPVTETKSKKSIYILDDWMFIFWYRFVQPELSRITAGFGDMVCSEILTEQLSSHVGKAFESCAIQYMWRALRTMNLPVSFKKIGRWWGNNPKERREEEIDFIAFSGERAIFGECKWRNALTGEDTLNELTRKAKLLSSFSNANYALFSKSGFTSALLNKASDKKNITLIGLKDMFFSS
;
A
#
# COMPACT_ATOMS: atom_id res chain seq x y z
N MET A 1 6.82 2.44 -19.57
CA MET A 1 6.40 1.01 -19.48
C MET A 1 5.41 0.91 -18.32
N PHE A 2 4.28 0.21 -18.49
CA PHE A 2 3.33 -0.07 -17.39
C PHE A 2 3.85 -1.25 -16.56
N ILE A 3 3.98 -1.06 -15.26
CA ILE A 3 4.55 -2.05 -14.33
C ILE A 3 3.53 -2.35 -13.23
N GLY A 4 3.47 -3.62 -12.81
CA GLY A 4 2.53 -4.08 -11.80
C GLY A 4 1.07 -3.98 -12.26
N ARG A 5 0.12 -4.08 -11.31
CA ARG A 5 -1.33 -3.88 -11.54
C ARG A 5 -1.95 -4.77 -12.63
N LYS A 6 -1.33 -5.90 -12.94
CA LYS A 6 -1.84 -6.83 -13.97
C LYS A 6 -3.23 -7.35 -13.59
N GLU A 7 -3.42 -7.74 -12.33
CA GLU A 7 -4.71 -8.24 -11.83
C GLU A 7 -5.81 -7.17 -11.90
N GLU A 8 -5.50 -5.94 -11.47
CA GLU A 8 -6.46 -4.83 -11.52
C GLU A 8 -6.85 -4.49 -12.95
N LEU A 9 -5.87 -4.43 -13.87
CA LEU A 9 -6.10 -4.16 -15.29
C LEU A 9 -6.94 -5.27 -15.94
N GLU A 10 -6.65 -6.54 -15.67
CA GLU A 10 -7.43 -7.67 -16.16
C GLU A 10 -8.87 -7.63 -15.65
N ARG A 11 -9.08 -7.34 -14.36
CA ARG A 11 -10.42 -7.21 -13.77
C ARG A 11 -11.19 -6.03 -14.35
N LEU A 12 -10.54 -4.88 -14.62
CA LEU A 12 -11.14 -3.73 -15.31
C LEU A 12 -11.54 -4.11 -16.74
N ASN A 13 -10.66 -4.79 -17.49
CA ASN A 13 -10.96 -5.25 -18.84
C ASN A 13 -12.10 -6.28 -18.86
N LYS A 14 -12.10 -7.21 -17.90
CA LYS A 14 -13.22 -8.17 -17.73
C LYS A 14 -14.55 -7.46 -17.46
N SER A 15 -14.53 -6.41 -16.63
CA SER A 15 -15.71 -5.60 -16.34
C SER A 15 -16.15 -4.80 -17.57
N TYR A 16 -15.19 -4.22 -18.34
CA TYR A 16 -15.46 -3.47 -19.57
C TYR A 16 -16.15 -4.31 -20.64
N ASN A 17 -15.78 -5.58 -20.77
CA ASN A 17 -16.35 -6.48 -21.77
C ASN A 17 -17.74 -7.02 -21.39
N ARG A 18 -18.25 -6.73 -20.19
CA ARG A 18 -19.65 -7.04 -19.83
C ARG A 18 -20.60 -6.06 -20.53
N LYS A 19 -21.71 -6.56 -21.05
CA LYS A 19 -22.77 -5.70 -21.61
C LYS A 19 -23.43 -4.85 -20.51
N GLY A 20 -23.96 -3.71 -20.90
CA GLY A 20 -24.70 -2.82 -20.01
C GLY A 20 -23.80 -1.92 -19.18
N PHE A 21 -24.44 -1.10 -18.36
CA PHE A 21 -23.79 -0.13 -17.50
C PHE A 21 -22.80 -0.77 -16.52
N GLN A 22 -21.62 -0.16 -16.36
CA GLN A 22 -20.62 -0.57 -15.38
C GLN A 22 -20.11 0.64 -14.61
N PHE A 23 -19.94 0.48 -13.31
CA PHE A 23 -19.50 1.55 -12.42
C PHE A 23 -18.40 1.06 -11.46
N PRO A 24 -17.16 0.91 -11.88
CA PRO A 24 -16.02 0.69 -10.99
C PRO A 24 -15.61 1.96 -10.25
N VAL A 25 -15.26 1.80 -8.97
CA VAL A 25 -14.67 2.84 -8.14
C VAL A 25 -13.22 2.48 -7.86
N ILE A 26 -12.28 3.39 -8.19
CA ILE A 26 -10.84 3.21 -7.99
C ILE A 26 -10.37 4.21 -6.94
N TYR A 27 -9.77 3.74 -5.85
CA TYR A 27 -9.28 4.61 -4.81
C TYR A 27 -8.04 4.04 -4.13
N GLY A 28 -7.31 4.88 -3.45
CA GLY A 28 -6.06 4.56 -2.77
C GLY A 28 -5.32 5.86 -2.48
N ARG A 29 -4.34 5.78 -1.58
CA ARG A 29 -3.56 6.98 -1.23
C ARG A 29 -2.92 7.62 -2.46
N ARG A 30 -2.42 8.84 -2.30
CA ARG A 30 -1.68 9.53 -3.36
C ARG A 30 -0.46 8.70 -3.79
N ARG A 31 -0.05 8.84 -5.06
CA ARG A 31 1.19 8.28 -5.63
C ARG A 31 1.25 6.76 -5.82
N VAL A 32 0.15 6.04 -5.56
CA VAL A 32 0.08 4.58 -5.78
C VAL A 32 -0.23 4.17 -7.23
N GLY A 33 -0.30 5.12 -8.18
CA GLY A 33 -0.46 4.83 -9.60
C GLY A 33 -1.91 4.68 -10.08
N LYS A 34 -2.91 5.31 -9.41
CA LYS A 34 -4.33 5.28 -9.85
C LYS A 34 -4.50 5.81 -11.27
N THR A 35 -4.03 7.03 -11.51
CA THR A 35 -4.09 7.70 -12.83
C THR A 35 -3.38 6.90 -13.91
N THR A 36 -2.24 6.29 -13.59
CA THR A 36 -1.49 5.42 -14.51
C THR A 36 -2.29 4.18 -14.90
N LEU A 37 -2.96 3.53 -13.94
CA LEU A 37 -3.83 2.38 -14.20
C LEU A 37 -5.01 2.77 -15.10
N ILE A 38 -5.67 3.91 -14.83
CA ILE A 38 -6.81 4.36 -15.64
C ILE A 38 -6.35 4.70 -17.06
N ASN A 39 -5.24 5.41 -17.20
CA ASN A 39 -4.69 5.75 -18.52
C ASN A 39 -4.33 4.50 -19.33
N GLU A 40 -3.70 3.49 -18.70
CA GLU A 40 -3.39 2.23 -19.37
C GLU A 40 -4.66 1.48 -19.78
N PHE A 41 -5.65 1.43 -18.88
CA PHE A 41 -6.95 0.81 -19.17
C PHE A 41 -7.70 1.50 -20.34
N CYS A 42 -7.62 2.82 -20.43
CA CYS A 42 -8.35 3.60 -21.44
C CYS A 42 -7.72 3.56 -22.83
N LYS A 43 -6.47 3.06 -22.99
CA LYS A 43 -5.80 2.97 -24.29
C LYS A 43 -6.64 2.23 -25.32
N GLY A 44 -6.83 2.85 -26.49
CA GLY A 44 -7.59 2.27 -27.61
C GLY A 44 -9.11 2.18 -27.38
N LYS A 45 -9.65 2.83 -26.33
CA LYS A 45 -11.07 2.85 -26.02
C LYS A 45 -11.63 4.27 -26.12
N LYS A 46 -12.89 4.40 -26.52
CA LYS A 46 -13.58 5.71 -26.57
C LYS A 46 -13.78 6.22 -25.15
N THR A 47 -13.03 7.28 -24.82
CA THR A 47 -12.89 7.73 -23.41
C THR A 47 -13.07 9.23 -23.29
N ILE A 48 -13.88 9.64 -22.32
CA ILE A 48 -13.93 10.97 -21.75
C ILE A 48 -13.12 10.90 -20.47
N TYR A 49 -11.92 11.50 -20.47
CA TYR A 49 -11.06 11.53 -19.29
C TYR A 49 -11.07 12.94 -18.69
N PHE A 50 -11.70 13.07 -17.53
CA PHE A 50 -11.84 14.34 -16.81
C PHE A 50 -11.07 14.26 -15.48
N VAL A 51 -10.16 15.18 -15.27
CA VAL A 51 -9.47 15.38 -13.98
C VAL A 51 -10.11 16.59 -13.31
N ALA A 52 -10.77 16.35 -12.19
CA ALA A 52 -11.36 17.45 -11.40
C ALA A 52 -10.26 18.25 -10.69
N VAL A 53 -10.42 19.56 -10.67
CA VAL A 53 -9.49 20.48 -10.01
C VAL A 53 -10.09 21.09 -8.76
N GLN A 54 -9.26 21.47 -7.81
CA GLN A 54 -9.68 22.19 -6.60
C GLN A 54 -10.03 23.63 -6.95
N SER A 55 -11.21 23.83 -7.53
CA SER A 55 -11.71 25.10 -8.01
C SER A 55 -13.24 25.18 -7.93
N THR A 56 -13.84 26.18 -8.59
CA THR A 56 -15.30 26.39 -8.60
C THR A 56 -16.04 25.32 -9.39
N ALA A 57 -17.33 25.12 -9.09
CA ALA A 57 -18.20 24.24 -9.85
C ALA A 57 -18.27 24.66 -11.34
N LYS A 58 -18.30 25.97 -11.62
CA LYS A 58 -18.34 26.51 -12.99
C LYS A 58 -17.11 26.11 -13.80
N GLU A 59 -15.92 26.20 -13.20
CA GLU A 59 -14.67 25.81 -13.88
C GLU A 59 -14.60 24.30 -14.13
N ASN A 60 -14.92 23.47 -13.12
CA ASN A 60 -14.99 22.02 -13.28
C ASN A 60 -16.02 21.62 -14.34
N LEU A 61 -17.17 22.30 -14.42
CA LEU A 61 -18.18 22.05 -15.46
C LEU A 61 -17.66 22.42 -16.85
N ALA A 62 -16.94 23.55 -16.98
CA ALA A 62 -16.35 23.96 -18.27
C ALA A 62 -15.31 22.94 -18.76
N ILE A 63 -14.42 22.47 -17.87
CA ILE A 63 -13.42 21.45 -18.20
C ILE A 63 -14.11 20.13 -18.61
N LEU A 64 -15.07 19.64 -17.82
CA LEU A 64 -15.84 18.44 -18.14
C LEU A 64 -16.55 18.56 -19.48
N SER A 65 -17.21 19.70 -19.72
CA SER A 65 -17.91 19.97 -20.99
C SER A 65 -16.96 19.90 -22.20
N ALA A 66 -15.79 20.50 -22.09
CA ALA A 66 -14.78 20.45 -23.16
C ALA A 66 -14.33 19.03 -23.47
N GLN A 67 -14.11 18.18 -22.44
CA GLN A 67 -13.72 16.78 -22.60
C GLN A 67 -14.85 15.95 -23.24
N ILE A 68 -16.10 16.16 -22.80
CA ILE A 68 -17.26 15.48 -23.37
C ILE A 68 -17.41 15.82 -24.87
N LEU A 69 -17.39 17.10 -25.21
CA LEU A 69 -17.56 17.54 -26.57
C LEU A 69 -16.40 17.07 -27.49
N ALA A 70 -15.16 17.13 -27.01
CA ALA A 70 -14.02 16.62 -27.76
C ALA A 70 -14.11 15.11 -28.05
N ALA A 71 -14.67 14.31 -27.16
CA ALA A 71 -14.76 12.86 -27.30
C ALA A 71 -16.01 12.40 -28.08
N LEU A 72 -17.15 13.11 -27.93
CA LEU A 72 -18.45 12.65 -28.47
C LEU A 72 -19.03 13.50 -29.60
N ALA A 73 -18.58 14.75 -29.74
CA ALA A 73 -19.07 15.69 -30.73
C ALA A 73 -17.98 16.68 -31.13
N PRO A 74 -16.87 16.24 -31.77
CA PRO A 74 -15.71 17.08 -32.07
C PRO A 74 -16.03 18.27 -32.98
N ASP A 75 -17.04 18.14 -33.80
CA ASP A 75 -17.49 19.16 -34.78
C ASP A 75 -18.54 20.12 -34.20
N ALA A 76 -19.02 19.89 -32.96
CA ALA A 76 -20.03 20.75 -32.35
C ALA A 76 -19.40 22.05 -31.77
N PRO A 77 -20.20 23.13 -31.68
CA PRO A 77 -19.76 24.34 -30.98
C PRO A 77 -19.28 24.01 -29.55
N LYS A 78 -18.11 24.54 -29.17
CA LYS A 78 -17.47 24.26 -27.86
C LYS A 78 -18.10 25.05 -26.73
N ASN A 79 -19.44 25.17 -26.67
CA ASN A 79 -20.12 25.82 -25.55
C ASN A 79 -20.22 24.84 -24.37
N PRO A 80 -19.91 25.27 -23.14
CA PRO A 80 -20.08 24.43 -21.97
C PRO A 80 -21.57 24.09 -21.75
N PHE A 81 -21.83 22.91 -21.18
CA PHE A 81 -23.19 22.57 -20.71
C PHE A 81 -23.65 23.55 -19.64
N SER A 82 -24.97 23.76 -19.53
CA SER A 82 -25.55 24.68 -18.55
C SER A 82 -25.48 24.17 -17.11
N SER A 83 -25.40 22.84 -16.94
CA SER A 83 -25.31 22.18 -15.62
C SER A 83 -24.58 20.83 -15.70
N PHE A 84 -24.12 20.33 -14.55
CA PHE A 84 -23.60 18.97 -14.45
C PHE A 84 -24.64 17.91 -14.84
N ARG A 85 -25.95 18.19 -14.58
CA ARG A 85 -27.05 17.31 -14.98
C ARG A 85 -27.08 17.15 -16.51
N ASP A 86 -27.07 18.25 -17.24
CA ASP A 86 -27.14 18.22 -18.71
C ASP A 86 -25.90 17.53 -19.30
N ALA A 87 -24.73 17.79 -18.73
CA ALA A 87 -23.49 17.15 -19.13
C ALA A 87 -23.52 15.63 -18.93
N ILE A 88 -23.98 15.17 -17.76
CA ILE A 88 -24.06 13.76 -17.39
C ILE A 88 -25.15 13.05 -18.20
N ASP A 89 -26.35 13.63 -18.29
CA ASP A 89 -27.45 13.08 -19.11
C ASP A 89 -27.03 12.94 -20.58
N TYR A 90 -26.32 13.91 -21.14
CA TYR A 90 -25.78 13.82 -22.51
C TYR A 90 -24.85 12.63 -22.69
N VAL A 91 -23.94 12.38 -21.75
CA VAL A 91 -23.02 11.23 -21.83
C VAL A 91 -23.80 9.91 -21.76
N PHE A 92 -24.78 9.78 -20.85
CA PHE A 92 -25.61 8.59 -20.75
C PHE A 92 -26.42 8.33 -22.01
N GLU A 93 -27.02 9.36 -22.60
CA GLU A 93 -27.79 9.25 -23.85
C GLU A 93 -26.90 8.79 -25.02
N ARG A 94 -25.69 9.35 -25.16
CA ARG A 94 -24.72 8.91 -26.20
C ARG A 94 -24.27 7.46 -25.94
N ALA A 95 -24.12 7.07 -24.69
CA ALA A 95 -23.70 5.72 -24.34
C ALA A 95 -24.79 4.64 -24.49
N LYS A 96 -26.00 4.96 -24.93
CA LYS A 96 -27.00 3.96 -25.32
C LYS A 96 -26.60 3.18 -26.56
N ASN A 97 -25.97 3.83 -27.52
CA ASN A 97 -25.67 3.27 -28.84
C ASN A 97 -24.24 2.72 -28.94
N GLU A 98 -23.34 3.10 -28.04
CA GLU A 98 -21.94 2.70 -28.11
C GLU A 98 -21.32 2.63 -26.71
N ARG A 99 -20.26 1.82 -26.58
CA ARG A 99 -19.48 1.72 -25.34
C ARG A 99 -18.60 2.95 -25.15
N VAL A 100 -18.87 3.74 -24.13
CA VAL A 100 -18.11 4.96 -23.78
C VAL A 100 -17.57 4.81 -22.36
N ILE A 101 -16.35 5.25 -22.13
CA ILE A 101 -15.78 5.39 -20.79
C ILE A 101 -15.92 6.85 -20.36
N LEU A 102 -16.50 7.11 -19.19
CA LEU A 102 -16.38 8.37 -18.47
C LEU A 102 -15.53 8.13 -17.24
N ALA A 103 -14.28 8.57 -17.26
CA ALA A 103 -13.37 8.51 -16.14
C ALA A 103 -13.27 9.89 -15.47
N ILE A 104 -13.74 9.98 -14.22
CA ILE A 104 -13.64 11.17 -13.38
C ILE A 104 -12.54 10.93 -12.35
N ASP A 105 -11.36 11.48 -12.62
CA ASP A 105 -10.23 11.44 -11.70
C ASP A 105 -10.30 12.60 -10.71
N GLU A 106 -9.78 12.39 -9.51
CA GLU A 106 -9.90 13.30 -8.35
C GLU A 106 -11.34 13.73 -8.06
N TYR A 107 -12.26 12.77 -8.13
CA TYR A 107 -13.69 12.97 -7.82
C TYR A 107 -13.97 13.75 -6.51
N PRO A 108 -13.17 13.59 -5.44
CA PRO A 108 -13.33 14.40 -4.22
C PRO A 108 -13.33 15.92 -4.46
N TYR A 109 -12.56 16.43 -5.43
CA TYR A 109 -12.56 17.86 -5.77
C TYR A 109 -13.85 18.28 -6.48
N LEU A 110 -14.35 17.44 -7.40
CA LEU A 110 -15.62 17.70 -8.08
C LEU A 110 -16.78 17.76 -7.08
N ALA A 111 -16.92 16.74 -6.25
CA ALA A 111 -17.98 16.68 -5.23
C ALA A 111 -17.81 17.73 -4.12
N GLY A 112 -16.59 18.23 -3.90
CA GLY A 112 -16.32 19.35 -3.00
C GLY A 112 -16.72 20.69 -3.60
N SER A 113 -16.62 20.86 -4.92
CA SER A 113 -17.02 22.08 -5.63
C SER A 113 -18.54 22.22 -5.77
N ASP A 114 -19.24 21.08 -5.93
CA ASP A 114 -20.71 21.02 -5.95
C ASP A 114 -21.21 19.73 -5.27
N LYS A 115 -21.82 19.89 -4.10
CA LYS A 115 -22.36 18.77 -3.30
C LYS A 115 -23.50 18.02 -3.99
N SER A 116 -24.14 18.61 -4.99
CA SER A 116 -25.26 18.00 -5.72
C SER A 116 -24.78 16.94 -6.73
N VAL A 117 -23.52 16.96 -7.15
CA VAL A 117 -22.99 16.08 -8.19
C VAL A 117 -23.19 14.58 -7.87
N SER A 118 -22.99 14.18 -6.62
CA SER A 118 -23.24 12.77 -6.22
C SER A 118 -24.71 12.37 -6.41
N SER A 119 -25.66 13.28 -6.11
CA SER A 119 -27.10 13.04 -6.30
C SER A 119 -27.51 13.12 -7.77
N ILE A 120 -26.85 13.97 -8.55
CA ILE A 120 -27.06 14.06 -10.02
C ILE A 120 -26.60 12.73 -10.66
N LEU A 121 -25.41 12.23 -10.31
CA LEU A 121 -24.93 10.92 -10.79
C LEU A 121 -25.85 9.78 -10.35
N GLN A 122 -26.35 9.82 -9.11
CA GLN A 122 -27.34 8.85 -8.63
C GLN A 122 -28.59 8.85 -9.53
N ALA A 123 -29.20 10.00 -9.74
CA ALA A 123 -30.41 10.12 -10.55
C ALA A 123 -30.21 9.67 -12.00
N ALA A 124 -29.06 10.02 -12.59
CA ALA A 124 -28.71 9.58 -13.94
C ALA A 124 -28.51 8.05 -14.02
N ILE A 125 -27.79 7.47 -13.07
CA ILE A 125 -27.61 6.00 -13.00
C ILE A 125 -28.96 5.31 -12.90
N ASP A 126 -29.82 5.74 -11.97
CA ASP A 126 -31.15 5.14 -11.77
C ASP A 126 -32.05 5.25 -13.00
N LYS A 127 -31.89 6.33 -13.77
CA LYS A 127 -32.67 6.57 -15.01
C LYS A 127 -32.18 5.75 -16.20
N TYR A 128 -30.86 5.58 -16.37
CA TYR A 128 -30.27 5.11 -17.62
C TYR A 128 -29.57 3.77 -17.56
N GLN A 129 -29.32 3.18 -16.35
CA GLN A 129 -28.47 1.98 -16.20
C GLN A 129 -28.94 0.77 -17.01
N GLU A 130 -30.25 0.65 -17.29
CA GLU A 130 -30.82 -0.51 -18.02
C GLU A 130 -30.50 -0.42 -19.53
N ASP A 131 -30.46 0.79 -20.10
CA ASP A 131 -30.30 1.00 -21.52
C ASP A 131 -28.88 1.47 -21.93
N SER A 132 -28.05 1.83 -20.96
CA SER A 132 -26.75 2.44 -21.22
C SER A 132 -25.62 1.42 -21.29
N GLN A 133 -24.66 1.67 -22.19
CA GLN A 133 -23.38 0.97 -22.27
C GLN A 133 -22.25 1.77 -21.58
N LEU A 134 -22.58 2.79 -20.78
CA LEU A 134 -21.58 3.62 -20.12
C LEU A 134 -20.72 2.81 -19.15
N PHE A 135 -19.41 3.05 -19.19
CA PHE A 135 -18.44 2.59 -18.21
C PHE A 135 -17.96 3.79 -17.39
N LEU A 136 -18.59 4.02 -16.23
CA LEU A 136 -18.30 5.14 -15.36
C LEU A 136 -17.20 4.75 -14.36
N ILE A 137 -16.08 5.47 -14.36
CA ILE A 137 -15.01 5.33 -13.37
C ILE A 137 -15.02 6.56 -12.46
N LEU A 138 -15.17 6.36 -11.16
CA LEU A 138 -14.85 7.39 -10.17
C LEU A 138 -13.53 7.03 -9.50
N CYS A 139 -12.58 7.97 -9.56
CA CYS A 139 -11.27 7.84 -8.96
C CYS A 139 -11.02 8.95 -7.94
N GLY A 140 -10.34 8.61 -6.83
CA GLY A 140 -9.96 9.60 -5.84
C GLY A 140 -8.82 9.16 -4.93
N SER A 141 -8.00 10.14 -4.55
CA SER A 141 -6.87 9.95 -3.62
C SER A 141 -7.27 10.09 -2.16
N SER A 142 -8.30 10.87 -1.84
CA SER A 142 -8.79 11.03 -0.47
C SER A 142 -9.52 9.78 0.02
N MET A 143 -8.81 8.93 0.75
CA MET A 143 -9.32 7.64 1.26
C MET A 143 -10.59 7.83 2.09
N SER A 144 -10.56 8.77 3.05
CA SER A 144 -11.70 9.01 3.94
C SER A 144 -12.94 9.53 3.20
N PHE A 145 -12.74 10.35 2.16
CA PHE A 145 -13.83 10.81 1.31
C PHE A 145 -14.43 9.64 0.51
N MET A 146 -13.58 8.87 -0.18
CA MET A 146 -14.05 7.76 -1.02
C MET A 146 -14.78 6.70 -0.20
N GLU A 147 -14.26 6.33 0.98
CA GLU A 147 -14.89 5.33 1.85
C GLU A 147 -16.20 5.83 2.46
N LYS A 148 -16.32 7.13 2.81
CA LYS A 148 -17.52 7.67 3.46
C LYS A 148 -18.55 8.23 2.47
N GLN A 149 -18.10 9.01 1.47
CA GLN A 149 -18.97 9.76 0.59
C GLN A 149 -19.29 9.08 -0.74
N VAL A 150 -18.52 8.05 -1.14
CA VAL A 150 -18.80 7.26 -2.35
C VAL A 150 -19.26 5.86 -1.98
N LEU A 151 -18.55 5.17 -1.11
CA LEU A 151 -18.78 3.77 -0.77
C LEU A 151 -19.68 3.58 0.47
N GLY A 152 -19.82 4.61 1.31
CA GLY A 152 -20.53 4.53 2.59
C GLY A 152 -22.04 4.46 2.45
N HIS A 153 -22.74 3.88 3.43
CA HIS A 153 -24.20 3.68 3.45
C HIS A 153 -25.04 4.96 3.30
N LYS A 154 -24.47 6.11 3.67
CA LYS A 154 -25.15 7.42 3.55
C LYS A 154 -24.89 8.11 2.21
N SER A 155 -24.07 7.51 1.34
CA SER A 155 -23.77 8.06 0.01
C SER A 155 -24.94 7.89 -0.94
N PRO A 156 -25.28 8.90 -1.77
CA PRO A 156 -26.20 8.72 -2.89
C PRO A 156 -25.78 7.60 -3.85
N LEU A 157 -24.49 7.32 -3.95
CA LEU A 157 -23.92 6.30 -4.85
C LEU A 157 -23.85 4.89 -4.23
N TYR A 158 -24.26 4.75 -2.95
CA TYR A 158 -24.23 3.45 -2.28
C TYR A 158 -25.08 2.40 -3.02
N GLY A 159 -24.50 1.20 -3.17
CA GLY A 159 -25.17 0.07 -3.83
C GLY A 159 -25.13 0.08 -5.37
N ARG A 160 -24.69 1.19 -6.02
CA ARG A 160 -24.71 1.35 -7.48
C ARG A 160 -23.39 0.92 -8.17
N ARG A 161 -22.30 0.82 -7.40
CA ARG A 161 -21.02 0.37 -7.93
C ARG A 161 -21.07 -1.10 -8.37
N THR A 162 -20.46 -1.40 -9.52
CA THR A 162 -20.33 -2.77 -10.03
C THR A 162 -19.00 -3.41 -9.64
N ALA A 163 -17.98 -2.61 -9.33
CA ALA A 163 -16.68 -3.06 -8.86
C ALA A 163 -16.01 -2.01 -7.96
N GLN A 164 -15.04 -2.46 -7.16
CA GLN A 164 -14.27 -1.60 -6.28
C GLN A 164 -12.81 -2.02 -6.28
N PHE A 165 -11.91 -1.06 -6.49
CA PHE A 165 -10.46 -1.26 -6.51
C PHE A 165 -9.81 -0.35 -5.49
N LYS A 166 -9.34 -0.91 -4.38
CA LYS A 166 -8.48 -0.22 -3.43
C LYS A 166 -7.04 -0.48 -3.82
N LEU A 167 -6.37 0.51 -4.42
CA LEU A 167 -4.97 0.37 -4.82
C LEU A 167 -4.06 0.57 -3.60
N LEU A 168 -3.29 -0.46 -3.31
CA LEU A 168 -2.24 -0.45 -2.30
C LEU A 168 -0.88 -0.13 -2.92
N PRO A 169 0.17 0.20 -2.16
CA PRO A 169 1.54 0.18 -2.65
C PRO A 169 1.86 -1.12 -3.38
N PHE A 170 2.87 -1.11 -4.24
CA PHE A 170 3.41 -2.33 -4.83
C PHE A 170 3.97 -3.23 -3.74
N ASP A 171 3.87 -4.53 -3.92
CA ASP A 171 4.66 -5.45 -3.13
C ASP A 171 6.15 -5.41 -3.58
N TYR A 172 6.99 -6.19 -2.89
CA TYR A 172 8.41 -6.19 -3.19
C TYR A 172 8.74 -6.69 -4.62
N LEU A 173 7.91 -7.57 -5.21
CA LEU A 173 8.14 -8.09 -6.58
C LEU A 173 7.75 -7.07 -7.64
N ASP A 174 6.57 -6.46 -7.54
CA ASP A 174 6.16 -5.39 -8.45
C ASP A 174 7.14 -4.19 -8.35
N SER A 175 7.62 -3.89 -7.13
CA SER A 175 8.65 -2.88 -6.89
C SER A 175 9.96 -3.24 -7.59
N ALA A 176 10.36 -4.51 -7.56
CA ALA A 176 11.57 -4.99 -8.18
C ALA A 176 11.56 -4.89 -9.73
N GLU A 177 10.37 -4.92 -10.34
CA GLU A 177 10.23 -4.68 -11.79
C GLU A 177 10.62 -3.23 -12.17
N MET A 178 10.46 -2.27 -11.24
CA MET A 178 10.90 -0.89 -11.42
C MET A 178 12.39 -0.67 -11.12
N LEU A 179 13.07 -1.63 -10.51
CA LEU A 179 14.47 -1.55 -10.05
C LEU A 179 15.39 -2.41 -10.90
N LYS A 180 15.29 -2.27 -12.23
CA LYS A 180 16.15 -3.01 -13.16
C LYS A 180 17.61 -2.60 -13.00
N GLY A 181 18.53 -3.57 -13.09
CA GLY A 181 19.96 -3.35 -12.94
C GLY A 181 20.50 -3.48 -11.52
N TYR A 182 19.65 -3.35 -10.50
CA TYR A 182 20.03 -3.57 -9.10
C TYR A 182 19.97 -5.04 -8.70
N SER A 183 20.83 -5.44 -7.78
CA SER A 183 20.84 -6.79 -7.18
C SER A 183 19.56 -7.03 -6.37
N TYR A 184 19.26 -8.29 -6.05
CA TYR A 184 18.10 -8.64 -5.21
C TYR A 184 18.19 -8.02 -3.81
N GLU A 185 19.40 -7.89 -3.27
CA GLU A 185 19.64 -7.23 -2.00
C GLU A 185 19.28 -5.74 -2.06
N GLU A 186 19.82 -5.02 -3.05
CA GLU A 186 19.51 -3.60 -3.25
C GLU A 186 18.02 -3.36 -3.50
N LYS A 187 17.32 -4.25 -4.20
CA LYS A 187 15.87 -4.17 -4.41
C LYS A 187 15.08 -4.22 -3.11
N ILE A 188 15.47 -5.09 -2.16
CA ILE A 188 14.84 -5.13 -0.83
C ILE A 188 15.19 -3.85 -0.04
N VAL A 189 16.42 -3.36 -0.16
CA VAL A 189 16.82 -2.09 0.48
C VAL A 189 15.98 -0.94 -0.06
N PHE A 190 15.87 -0.75 -1.37
CA PHE A 190 15.02 0.28 -1.95
C PHE A 190 13.55 0.13 -1.54
N TYR A 191 13.03 -1.10 -1.50
CA TYR A 191 11.68 -1.37 -1.02
C TYR A 191 11.50 -0.90 0.43
N SER A 192 12.48 -1.17 1.30
CA SER A 192 12.46 -0.74 2.70
C SER A 192 12.50 0.79 2.89
N MET A 193 13.01 1.53 1.91
CA MET A 193 13.11 2.99 1.91
C MET A 193 11.90 3.67 1.25
N THR A 194 11.30 3.06 0.23
CA THR A 194 10.26 3.67 -0.62
C THR A 194 8.85 3.13 -0.34
N GLY A 195 8.73 2.01 0.37
CA GLY A 195 7.45 1.39 0.70
C GLY A 195 6.66 0.87 -0.50
N GLY A 196 7.32 0.61 -1.63
CA GLY A 196 6.65 0.15 -2.84
C GLY A 196 5.75 1.20 -3.49
N ILE A 197 5.95 2.48 -3.20
CA ILE A 197 5.19 3.57 -3.83
C ILE A 197 5.74 3.83 -5.23
N PRO A 198 4.95 3.63 -6.32
CA PRO A 198 5.45 3.75 -7.69
C PRO A 198 6.07 5.12 -8.01
N GLU A 199 5.52 6.20 -7.49
CA GLU A 199 6.09 7.54 -7.71
C GLU A 199 7.47 7.69 -7.06
N TYR A 200 7.69 7.12 -5.88
CA TYR A 200 9.00 7.17 -5.22
C TYR A 200 10.02 6.28 -5.95
N LEU A 201 9.60 5.08 -6.34
CA LEU A 201 10.43 4.17 -7.14
C LEU A 201 10.82 4.77 -8.49
N SER A 202 9.93 5.57 -9.12
CA SER A 202 10.23 6.23 -10.39
C SER A 202 11.27 7.36 -10.28
N ARG A 203 11.67 7.77 -9.08
CA ARG A 203 12.71 8.78 -8.83
C ARG A 203 14.09 8.18 -8.69
N ILE A 204 14.18 6.86 -8.63
CA ILE A 204 15.47 6.16 -8.53
C ILE A 204 16.18 6.26 -9.87
N ASP A 205 17.41 6.80 -9.85
CA ASP A 205 18.28 6.86 -11.01
C ASP A 205 19.06 5.56 -11.13
N HIS A 206 18.79 4.83 -12.20
CA HIS A 206 19.40 3.52 -12.46
C HIS A 206 20.87 3.58 -12.89
N SER A 207 21.41 4.78 -13.12
CA SER A 207 22.81 4.99 -13.55
C SER A 207 23.77 5.16 -12.38
N VAL A 208 23.25 5.34 -11.16
CA VAL A 208 24.05 5.60 -9.97
C VAL A 208 23.82 4.52 -8.89
N SER A 209 24.66 4.52 -7.87
CA SER A 209 24.61 3.56 -6.78
C SER A 209 23.36 3.72 -5.90
N LEU A 210 23.08 2.70 -5.08
CA LEU A 210 22.05 2.78 -4.04
C LEU A 210 22.34 3.94 -3.08
N GLU A 211 23.60 4.13 -2.67
CA GLU A 211 24.02 5.20 -1.77
C GLU A 211 23.75 6.58 -2.36
N ASP A 212 24.10 6.81 -3.63
CA ASP A 212 23.87 8.08 -4.31
C ASP A 212 22.38 8.39 -4.46
N ASN A 213 21.56 7.38 -4.75
CA ASN A 213 20.10 7.53 -4.74
C ASN A 213 19.56 7.85 -3.35
N ALA A 214 20.01 7.15 -2.31
CA ALA A 214 19.58 7.43 -0.93
C ALA A 214 19.94 8.86 -0.54
N ARG A 215 21.16 9.28 -0.82
CA ARG A 215 21.67 10.62 -0.57
C ARG A 215 20.82 11.69 -1.24
N SER A 216 20.66 11.59 -2.56
CA SER A 216 19.95 12.59 -3.36
C SER A 216 18.46 12.66 -3.06
N LEU A 217 17.82 11.55 -2.66
CA LEU A 217 16.38 11.51 -2.41
C LEU A 217 16.00 11.91 -0.99
N PHE A 218 16.81 11.51 0.02
CA PHE A 218 16.44 11.61 1.44
C PHE A 218 17.35 12.50 2.28
N PHE A 219 18.63 12.64 1.90
CA PHE A 219 19.65 13.34 2.71
C PHE A 219 20.17 14.62 2.05
N ASP A 220 19.49 15.08 1.01
CA ASP A 220 19.68 16.39 0.39
C ASP A 220 18.41 17.22 0.64
N PRO A 221 18.52 18.49 1.16
CA PRO A 221 17.37 19.37 1.34
C PRO A 221 16.56 19.63 0.06
N SER A 222 17.19 19.55 -1.12
CA SER A 222 16.50 19.60 -2.42
C SER A 222 15.91 18.29 -2.86
N GLY A 223 16.18 17.20 -2.14
CA GLY A 223 15.77 15.84 -2.45
C GLY A 223 14.24 15.66 -2.41
N ARG A 224 13.73 14.92 -3.38
CA ARG A 224 12.27 14.76 -3.57
C ARG A 224 11.56 14.15 -2.35
N LEU A 225 12.23 13.29 -1.59
CA LEU A 225 11.66 12.59 -0.44
C LEU A 225 12.08 13.20 0.90
N PHE A 226 12.90 14.25 0.90
CA PHE A 226 13.36 14.91 2.11
C PHE A 226 12.22 15.50 2.94
N GLU A 227 11.25 16.17 2.31
CA GLU A 227 10.07 16.75 2.99
C GLU A 227 8.78 15.97 2.74
N GLU A 228 8.87 14.82 2.08
CA GLU A 228 7.70 14.09 1.60
C GLU A 228 6.67 13.74 2.68
N PRO A 229 7.04 13.21 3.87
CA PRO A 229 6.06 12.91 4.92
C PRO A 229 5.29 14.14 5.37
N ALA A 230 5.97 15.27 5.58
CA ALA A 230 5.33 16.52 5.99
C ALA A 230 4.36 17.03 4.90
N ASN A 231 4.77 16.99 3.63
CA ASN A 231 3.95 17.41 2.50
C ASN A 231 2.71 16.52 2.33
N LEU A 232 2.85 15.20 2.50
CA LEU A 232 1.73 14.26 2.43
C LEU A 232 0.73 14.51 3.56
N LEU A 233 1.20 14.69 4.79
CA LEU A 233 0.33 14.96 5.93
C LEU A 233 -0.45 16.28 5.77
N LYS A 234 0.19 17.36 5.27
CA LYS A 234 -0.46 18.64 4.97
C LYS A 234 -1.54 18.52 3.91
N GLN A 235 -1.35 17.66 2.90
CA GLN A 235 -2.32 17.44 1.83
C GLN A 235 -3.53 16.60 2.24
N GLU A 236 -3.34 15.67 3.17
CA GLU A 236 -4.38 14.69 3.54
C GLU A 236 -5.12 15.05 4.84
N LEU A 237 -4.51 15.85 5.73
CA LEU A 237 -4.97 15.99 7.11
C LEU A 237 -5.12 17.45 7.54
N LYS A 238 -6.13 17.66 8.39
CA LYS A 238 -6.24 18.87 9.22
C LYS A 238 -5.40 18.67 10.47
N MET A 239 -4.63 19.63 10.92
CA MET A 239 -3.68 19.54 12.05
C MET A 239 -2.52 18.56 11.80
N PRO A 240 -1.77 18.69 10.69
CA PRO A 240 -0.70 17.77 10.33
C PRO A 240 0.40 17.67 11.41
N GLU A 241 0.61 18.71 12.23
CA GLU A 241 1.60 18.76 13.30
C GLU A 241 1.34 17.69 14.39
N THR A 242 0.08 17.54 14.80
CA THR A 242 -0.31 16.53 15.80
C THR A 242 -0.15 15.11 15.25
N TYR A 243 -0.49 14.91 13.98
CA TYR A 243 -0.27 13.61 13.33
C TYR A 243 1.23 13.31 13.19
N ASN A 244 2.04 14.30 12.86
CA ASN A 244 3.49 14.19 12.83
C ASN A 244 4.04 13.74 14.20
N ALA A 245 3.57 14.34 15.29
CA ALA A 245 3.98 13.96 16.64
C ALA A 245 3.57 12.52 16.99
N ILE A 246 2.37 12.06 16.60
CA ILE A 246 1.94 10.67 16.79
C ILE A 246 2.84 9.69 16.02
N ILE A 247 3.14 9.98 14.75
CA ILE A 247 4.01 9.14 13.93
C ILE A 247 5.42 9.08 14.52
N ALA A 248 5.98 10.22 14.94
CA ALA A 248 7.28 10.28 15.59
C ALA A 248 7.31 9.51 16.91
N ALA A 249 6.22 9.56 17.70
CA ALA A 249 6.10 8.78 18.94
C ALA A 249 6.14 7.26 18.67
N ILE A 250 5.43 6.80 17.62
CA ILE A 250 5.42 5.39 17.22
C ILE A 250 6.79 4.97 16.67
N ALA A 251 7.40 5.77 15.79
CA ALA A 251 8.74 5.53 15.25
C ALA A 251 9.79 5.44 16.35
N GLY A 252 9.63 6.24 17.43
CA GLY A 252 10.46 6.22 18.61
C GLY A 252 10.11 5.12 19.64
N GLY A 253 9.29 4.11 19.24
CA GLY A 253 9.03 2.89 20.02
C GLY A 253 7.77 2.89 20.89
N SER A 254 7.01 4.01 20.98
CA SER A 254 5.72 4.00 21.67
C SER A 254 4.70 3.17 20.89
N SER A 255 4.13 2.15 21.51
CA SER A 255 3.27 1.20 20.78
C SER A 255 1.85 1.08 21.34
N LYS A 256 1.64 1.47 22.60
CA LYS A 256 0.30 1.43 23.21
C LYS A 256 -0.37 2.79 23.14
N LEU A 257 -1.69 2.78 23.02
CA LEU A 257 -2.50 4.01 22.89
C LEU A 257 -2.17 5.05 23.96
N ASN A 258 -2.10 4.63 25.22
CA ASN A 258 -1.81 5.55 26.32
C ASN A 258 -0.38 6.10 26.28
N GLU A 259 0.61 5.28 25.90
CA GLU A 259 1.99 5.71 25.73
C GLU A 259 2.12 6.79 24.66
N ILE A 260 1.47 6.56 23.50
CA ILE A 260 1.45 7.51 22.38
C ILE A 260 0.75 8.81 22.81
N ALA A 261 -0.44 8.72 23.42
CA ALA A 261 -1.22 9.89 23.86
C ALA A 261 -0.44 10.73 24.86
N THR A 262 0.19 10.10 25.86
CA THR A 262 1.02 10.75 26.88
C THR A 262 2.24 11.44 26.26
N LYS A 263 2.95 10.75 25.34
CA LYS A 263 4.14 11.30 24.68
C LYS A 263 3.83 12.51 23.79
N VAL A 264 2.65 12.52 23.16
CA VAL A 264 2.17 13.61 22.29
C VAL A 264 1.51 14.73 23.10
N GLY A 265 1.07 14.47 24.33
CA GLY A 265 0.39 15.46 25.18
C GLY A 265 -1.07 15.70 24.77
N ILE A 266 -1.78 14.67 24.30
CA ILE A 266 -3.20 14.75 23.88
C ILE A 266 -4.06 13.74 24.62
N GLU A 267 -5.38 13.99 24.66
CA GLU A 267 -6.34 13.06 25.22
C GLU A 267 -6.35 11.71 24.47
N THR A 268 -6.47 10.60 25.21
CA THR A 268 -6.50 9.23 24.67
C THR A 268 -7.60 9.04 23.62
N SER A 269 -8.76 9.69 23.83
CA SER A 269 -9.89 9.64 22.91
C SER A 269 -9.58 10.33 21.57
N GLN A 270 -8.87 11.45 21.60
CA GLN A 270 -8.39 12.17 20.41
C GLN A 270 -7.31 11.36 19.70
N CYS A 271 -6.32 10.85 20.43
CA CYS A 271 -5.27 9.99 19.91
C CYS A 271 -5.84 8.77 19.17
N SER A 272 -6.84 8.10 19.74
CA SER A 272 -7.52 6.95 19.12
C SER A 272 -8.17 7.30 17.77
N LYS A 273 -8.84 8.45 17.67
CA LYS A 273 -9.44 8.94 16.41
C LYS A 273 -8.37 9.24 15.36
N MET A 274 -7.28 9.88 15.78
CA MET A 274 -6.16 10.22 14.89
C MET A 274 -5.42 8.96 14.40
N LEU A 275 -5.18 7.99 15.27
CA LEU A 275 -4.64 6.68 14.89
C LEU A 275 -5.55 5.94 13.90
N SER A 276 -6.86 5.99 14.07
CA SER A 276 -7.81 5.41 13.10
C SER A 276 -7.70 6.07 11.73
N THR A 277 -7.43 7.38 11.69
CA THR A 277 -7.19 8.10 10.45
C THR A 277 -5.86 7.67 9.80
N LEU A 278 -4.75 7.58 10.57
CA LEU A 278 -3.47 7.07 10.06
C LEU A 278 -3.58 5.64 9.53
N ILE A 279 -4.38 4.80 10.18
CA ILE A 279 -4.67 3.43 9.72
C ILE A 279 -5.44 3.46 8.39
N SER A 280 -6.45 4.32 8.26
CA SER A 280 -7.19 4.45 6.99
C SER A 280 -6.31 4.93 5.84
N LEU A 281 -5.29 5.74 6.12
CA LEU A 281 -4.28 6.20 5.15
C LEU A 281 -3.19 5.16 4.85
N GLY A 282 -3.15 4.03 5.59
CA GLY A 282 -2.10 3.02 5.45
C GLY A 282 -0.72 3.48 5.95
N ILE A 283 -0.67 4.49 6.83
CA ILE A 283 0.58 4.97 7.46
C ILE A 283 0.88 4.16 8.71
N ALA A 284 -0.16 3.78 9.45
CA ALA A 284 -0.05 2.95 10.65
C ALA A 284 -1.00 1.75 10.58
N ARG A 285 -0.73 0.73 11.38
CA ARG A 285 -1.66 -0.38 11.61
C ARG A 285 -1.74 -0.72 13.09
N LYS A 286 -2.87 -1.32 13.47
CA LYS A 286 -3.03 -1.94 14.77
C LYS A 286 -2.75 -3.43 14.61
N GLU A 287 -1.79 -3.96 15.35
CA GLU A 287 -1.35 -5.33 15.29
C GLU A 287 -1.64 -6.05 16.62
N CYS A 288 -1.96 -7.34 16.54
CA CYS A 288 -2.04 -8.24 17.69
C CYS A 288 -1.37 -9.58 17.33
N PRO A 289 -0.96 -10.39 18.29
CA PRO A 289 -0.44 -11.72 17.98
C PRO A 289 -1.41 -12.46 17.06
N VAL A 290 -0.92 -13.03 15.95
CA VAL A 290 -1.77 -13.57 14.86
C VAL A 290 -2.71 -14.68 15.34
N THR A 291 -2.39 -15.33 16.44
CA THR A 291 -3.21 -16.37 17.10
C THR A 291 -4.39 -15.79 17.91
N GLU A 292 -4.41 -14.48 18.16
CA GLU A 292 -5.42 -13.80 18.94
C GLU A 292 -6.30 -12.92 18.07
N THR A 293 -7.63 -12.95 18.27
CA THR A 293 -8.59 -12.12 17.50
C THR A 293 -8.96 -10.84 18.23
N LYS A 294 -8.92 -10.84 19.57
CA LYS A 294 -9.10 -9.67 20.44
C LYS A 294 -8.11 -9.77 21.57
N SER A 295 -7.09 -8.93 21.56
CA SER A 295 -6.02 -8.98 22.53
C SER A 295 -5.81 -7.65 23.23
N LYS A 296 -5.60 -7.68 24.55
CA LYS A 296 -5.06 -6.58 25.33
C LYS A 296 -3.59 -6.28 24.95
N LYS A 297 -2.94 -7.19 24.22
CA LYS A 297 -1.57 -7.07 23.71
C LYS A 297 -1.49 -6.34 22.38
N SER A 298 -2.59 -5.74 21.90
CA SER A 298 -2.56 -5.00 20.63
C SER A 298 -1.66 -3.78 20.74
N ILE A 299 -0.87 -3.56 19.69
CA ILE A 299 0.06 -2.44 19.53
C ILE A 299 -0.24 -1.65 18.27
N TYR A 300 0.17 -0.39 18.23
CA TYR A 300 0.18 0.44 17.04
C TYR A 300 1.61 0.51 16.52
N ILE A 301 1.76 0.26 15.22
CA ILE A 301 3.05 0.33 14.52
C ILE A 301 2.87 1.10 13.21
N LEU A 302 3.96 1.65 12.69
CA LEU A 302 3.96 2.20 11.34
C LEU A 302 3.91 1.06 10.32
N ASP A 303 3.21 1.29 9.22
CA ASP A 303 2.98 0.31 8.14
C ASP A 303 3.59 0.75 6.80
N ASP A 304 3.92 2.01 6.68
CA ASP A 304 4.55 2.59 5.49
C ASP A 304 6.07 2.64 5.66
N TRP A 305 6.80 1.89 4.83
CA TRP A 305 8.26 1.78 4.92
C TRP A 305 8.98 3.10 4.67
N MET A 306 8.47 3.98 3.80
CA MET A 306 9.05 5.31 3.60
C MET A 306 8.90 6.17 4.86
N PHE A 307 7.75 6.14 5.52
CA PHE A 307 7.55 6.82 6.79
C PHE A 307 8.46 6.23 7.89
N ILE A 308 8.54 4.89 8.00
CA ILE A 308 9.42 4.23 8.96
C ILE A 308 10.87 4.66 8.74
N PHE A 309 11.36 4.63 7.50
CA PHE A 309 12.72 5.04 7.14
C PHE A 309 12.96 6.51 7.49
N TRP A 310 12.07 7.39 7.07
CA TRP A 310 12.21 8.82 7.24
C TRP A 310 12.21 9.26 8.71
N TYR A 311 11.23 8.78 9.50
CA TYR A 311 11.13 9.14 10.92
C TYR A 311 12.24 8.50 11.78
N ARG A 312 12.79 7.40 11.32
CA ARG A 312 13.89 6.74 12.03
C ARG A 312 15.26 7.36 11.72
N PHE A 313 15.48 7.78 10.47
CA PHE A 313 16.80 8.12 9.99
C PHE A 313 16.95 9.56 9.49
N VAL A 314 15.92 10.13 8.88
CA VAL A 314 16.01 11.49 8.32
C VAL A 314 15.56 12.52 9.34
N GLN A 315 14.43 12.32 10.00
CA GLN A 315 13.89 13.29 10.96
C GLN A 315 14.85 13.64 12.11
N PRO A 316 15.52 12.69 12.76
CA PRO A 316 16.45 13.00 13.84
C PRO A 316 17.66 13.83 13.39
N GLU A 317 18.03 13.71 12.11
CA GLU A 317 19.23 14.30 11.51
C GLU A 317 18.95 15.57 10.69
N LEU A 318 17.71 16.07 10.68
CA LEU A 318 17.32 17.23 9.86
C LEU A 318 18.27 18.41 10.03
N SER A 319 18.70 18.72 11.25
CA SER A 319 19.61 19.84 11.52
C SER A 319 20.98 19.63 10.88
N ARG A 320 21.55 18.41 10.95
CA ARG A 320 22.83 18.08 10.33
C ARG A 320 22.73 18.11 8.82
N ILE A 321 21.66 17.54 8.26
CA ILE A 321 21.43 17.51 6.81
C ILE A 321 21.28 18.94 6.28
N THR A 322 20.48 19.79 6.93
CA THR A 322 20.27 21.18 6.52
C THR A 322 21.54 22.03 6.67
N ALA A 323 22.43 21.67 7.62
CA ALA A 323 23.72 22.31 7.78
C ALA A 323 24.78 21.86 6.73
N GLY A 324 24.40 20.98 5.78
CA GLY A 324 25.28 20.53 4.68
C GLY A 324 26.05 19.24 4.97
N PHE A 325 25.72 18.50 6.05
CA PHE A 325 26.35 17.22 6.39
C PHE A 325 25.56 15.98 5.90
N GLY A 326 24.68 16.15 4.91
CA GLY A 326 23.83 15.08 4.40
C GLY A 326 24.60 13.85 3.91
N ASP A 327 25.74 14.03 3.25
CA ASP A 327 26.59 12.93 2.76
C ASP A 327 27.13 12.07 3.90
N MET A 328 27.63 12.72 4.96
CA MET A 328 28.16 12.05 6.15
C MET A 328 27.06 11.28 6.88
N VAL A 329 25.90 11.91 7.10
CA VAL A 329 24.73 11.28 7.74
C VAL A 329 24.25 10.07 6.94
N CYS A 330 24.16 10.19 5.60
CA CYS A 330 23.76 9.09 4.74
C CYS A 330 24.71 7.90 4.89
N SER A 331 26.02 8.13 4.80
CA SER A 331 27.02 7.07 4.93
C SER A 331 27.01 6.38 6.30
N GLU A 332 26.89 7.15 7.41
CA GLU A 332 26.75 6.62 8.77
C GLU A 332 25.52 5.70 8.89
N ILE A 333 24.37 6.13 8.37
CA ILE A 333 23.11 5.34 8.44
C ILE A 333 23.20 4.07 7.62
N LEU A 334 23.71 4.15 6.39
CA LEU A 334 23.79 3.00 5.48
C LEU A 334 24.75 1.91 6.00
N THR A 335 25.84 2.31 6.64
CA THR A 335 26.83 1.36 7.17
C THR A 335 26.43 0.74 8.50
N GLU A 336 25.89 1.52 9.43
CA GLU A 336 25.74 1.09 10.82
C GLU A 336 24.31 0.67 11.19
N GLN A 337 23.29 1.31 10.60
CA GLN A 337 21.91 1.22 11.12
C GLN A 337 20.92 0.58 10.15
N LEU A 338 21.18 0.65 8.84
CA LEU A 338 20.24 0.24 7.82
C LEU A 338 19.90 -1.25 7.89
N SER A 339 20.86 -2.12 8.23
CA SER A 339 20.67 -3.57 8.24
C SER A 339 19.50 -4.01 9.14
N SER A 340 19.32 -3.39 10.30
CA SER A 340 18.21 -3.71 11.21
C SER A 340 16.85 -3.27 10.65
N HIS A 341 16.81 -2.16 9.92
CA HIS A 341 15.61 -1.67 9.24
C HIS A 341 15.20 -2.59 8.09
N VAL A 342 16.17 -2.94 7.23
CA VAL A 342 15.93 -3.85 6.11
C VAL A 342 15.51 -5.22 6.60
N GLY A 343 16.05 -5.70 7.73
CA GLY A 343 15.62 -6.96 8.35
C GLY A 343 14.11 -6.99 8.62
N LYS A 344 13.55 -5.90 9.17
CA LYS A 344 12.09 -5.82 9.40
C LYS A 344 11.29 -5.71 8.10
N ALA A 345 11.81 -5.04 7.07
CA ALA A 345 11.19 -5.03 5.75
C ALA A 345 11.24 -6.41 5.10
N PHE A 346 12.32 -7.15 5.29
CA PHE A 346 12.48 -8.52 4.79
C PHE A 346 11.47 -9.49 5.41
N GLU A 347 11.16 -9.36 6.70
CA GLU A 347 10.06 -10.11 7.34
C GLU A 347 8.72 -9.84 6.65
N SER A 348 8.44 -8.56 6.31
CA SER A 348 7.24 -8.20 5.55
C SER A 348 7.24 -8.79 4.14
N CYS A 349 8.39 -8.79 3.45
CA CYS A 349 8.54 -9.42 2.14
C CYS A 349 8.33 -10.94 2.21
N ALA A 350 8.80 -11.60 3.28
CA ALA A 350 8.56 -13.02 3.50
C ALA A 350 7.07 -13.34 3.65
N ILE A 351 6.31 -12.51 4.38
CA ILE A 351 4.85 -12.65 4.48
C ILE A 351 4.18 -12.48 3.10
N GLN A 352 4.61 -11.50 2.29
CA GLN A 352 4.12 -11.29 0.93
C GLN A 352 4.43 -12.50 0.03
N TYR A 353 5.66 -13.05 0.14
CA TYR A 353 6.06 -14.29 -0.54
C TYR A 353 5.13 -15.44 -0.17
N MET A 354 4.86 -15.66 1.11
CA MET A 354 3.98 -16.74 1.59
C MET A 354 2.56 -16.63 1.01
N TRP A 355 1.99 -15.42 0.90
CA TRP A 355 0.69 -15.21 0.24
C TRP A 355 0.72 -15.52 -1.25
N ARG A 356 1.81 -15.22 -1.96
CA ARG A 356 2.00 -15.60 -3.37
C ARG A 356 2.18 -17.10 -3.52
N ALA A 357 3.03 -17.71 -2.69
CA ALA A 357 3.27 -19.14 -2.69
C ALA A 357 2.00 -19.96 -2.42
N LEU A 358 1.07 -19.43 -1.61
CA LEU A 358 -0.24 -20.07 -1.39
C LEU A 358 -1.05 -20.19 -2.69
N ARG A 359 -0.86 -19.30 -3.67
CA ARG A 359 -1.58 -19.32 -4.95
C ARG A 359 -0.93 -20.23 -6.00
N THR A 360 0.38 -20.37 -5.98
CA THR A 360 1.17 -20.93 -7.08
C THR A 360 1.96 -22.18 -6.71
N MET A 361 2.21 -22.42 -5.43
CA MET A 361 3.08 -23.48 -4.95
C MET A 361 2.34 -24.45 -4.04
N ASN A 362 2.80 -25.71 -4.02
CA ASN A 362 2.36 -26.70 -3.05
C ASN A 362 3.03 -26.44 -1.69
N LEU A 363 2.48 -25.52 -0.92
CA LEU A 363 2.90 -25.33 0.46
C LEU A 363 2.47 -26.53 1.32
N PRO A 364 3.25 -26.91 2.35
CA PRO A 364 2.90 -28.02 3.24
C PRO A 364 1.58 -27.78 3.99
N VAL A 365 1.17 -26.52 4.12
CA VAL A 365 -0.08 -26.11 4.75
C VAL A 365 -0.74 -25.02 3.92
N SER A 366 -1.99 -25.22 3.51
CA SER A 366 -2.85 -24.14 3.04
C SER A 366 -3.35 -23.37 4.26
N PHE A 367 -2.95 -22.12 4.42
CA PHE A 367 -3.29 -21.30 5.59
C PHE A 367 -4.40 -20.28 5.28
N LYS A 368 -5.12 -19.87 6.34
CA LYS A 368 -6.15 -18.82 6.30
C LYS A 368 -5.69 -17.50 6.93
N LYS A 369 -4.68 -17.58 7.81
CA LYS A 369 -4.10 -16.44 8.51
C LYS A 369 -2.59 -16.54 8.49
N ILE A 370 -1.93 -15.40 8.40
CA ILE A 370 -0.49 -15.25 8.56
C ILE A 370 -0.21 -13.93 9.25
N GLY A 371 0.77 -13.89 10.13
CA GLY A 371 1.23 -12.69 10.80
C GLY A 371 2.20 -13.00 11.93
N ARG A 372 2.74 -11.95 12.50
CA ARG A 372 3.70 -11.99 13.60
C ARG A 372 3.04 -12.52 14.88
N TRP A 373 3.82 -13.19 15.70
CA TRP A 373 3.40 -13.63 17.02
C TRP A 373 4.39 -13.19 18.08
N TRP A 374 3.88 -12.76 19.22
CA TRP A 374 4.66 -12.50 20.44
C TRP A 374 3.86 -12.91 21.67
N GLY A 375 4.58 -13.35 22.71
CA GLY A 375 3.96 -13.78 23.94
C GLY A 375 4.98 -14.11 25.02
N ASN A 376 4.52 -14.21 26.26
CA ASN A 376 5.38 -14.53 27.39
C ASN A 376 5.77 -16.02 27.38
N ASN A 377 7.03 -16.29 27.63
CA ASN A 377 7.53 -17.59 27.98
C ASN A 377 7.59 -17.72 29.51
N PRO A 378 6.66 -18.44 30.14
CA PRO A 378 6.61 -18.52 31.61
C PRO A 378 7.85 -19.20 32.23
N LYS A 379 8.49 -20.12 31.50
CA LYS A 379 9.67 -20.86 31.95
C LYS A 379 10.93 -19.97 32.00
N GLU A 380 11.10 -19.15 30.94
CA GLU A 380 12.28 -18.29 30.80
C GLU A 380 12.01 -16.84 31.29
N ARG A 381 10.78 -16.53 31.73
CA ARG A 381 10.33 -15.22 32.23
C ARG A 381 10.67 -14.05 31.27
N ARG A 382 10.60 -14.31 29.97
CA ARG A 382 10.84 -13.30 28.94
C ARG A 382 9.76 -13.34 27.87
N GLU A 383 9.65 -12.27 27.11
CA GLU A 383 8.82 -12.23 25.91
C GLU A 383 9.55 -12.92 24.75
N GLU A 384 8.82 -13.74 24.02
CA GLU A 384 9.29 -14.43 22.82
C GLU A 384 8.53 -13.92 21.59
N GLU A 385 9.21 -13.89 20.46
CA GLU A 385 8.66 -13.45 19.18
C GLU A 385 8.96 -14.47 18.08
N ILE A 386 7.98 -14.64 17.15
CA ILE A 386 8.13 -15.41 15.90
C ILE A 386 7.75 -14.48 14.77
N ASP A 387 8.61 -14.35 13.76
CA ASP A 387 8.47 -13.37 12.68
C ASP A 387 7.15 -13.54 11.93
N PHE A 388 6.73 -14.79 11.68
CA PHE A 388 5.37 -15.07 11.27
C PHE A 388 4.92 -16.49 11.62
N ILE A 389 3.61 -16.65 11.78
CA ILE A 389 2.93 -17.95 11.82
C ILE A 389 1.84 -17.92 10.77
N ALA A 390 1.88 -18.85 9.82
CA ALA A 390 0.84 -19.06 8.81
C ALA A 390 0.06 -20.32 9.18
N PHE A 391 -1.26 -20.24 9.41
CA PHE A 391 -2.01 -21.37 9.93
C PHE A 391 -3.46 -21.50 9.47
N SER A 392 -3.97 -22.71 9.57
CA SER A 392 -5.39 -23.06 9.42
C SER A 392 -5.71 -24.25 10.32
N GLY A 393 -6.59 -24.05 11.31
CA GLY A 393 -6.84 -25.04 12.37
C GLY A 393 -5.57 -25.34 13.16
N GLU A 394 -5.24 -26.60 13.32
CA GLU A 394 -4.06 -27.07 14.09
C GLU A 394 -2.77 -27.16 13.26
N ARG A 395 -2.86 -26.91 11.94
CA ARG A 395 -1.70 -26.94 11.05
C ARG A 395 -1.08 -25.54 10.96
N ALA A 396 0.24 -25.46 11.16
CA ALA A 396 0.95 -24.19 11.09
C ALA A 396 2.29 -24.31 10.34
N ILE A 397 2.70 -23.21 9.74
CA ILE A 397 4.06 -22.94 9.29
C ILE A 397 4.59 -21.82 10.18
N PHE A 398 5.63 -22.11 10.95
CA PHE A 398 6.37 -21.15 11.73
C PHE A 398 7.51 -20.59 10.88
N GLY A 399 7.64 -19.27 10.83
CA GLY A 399 8.63 -18.60 9.98
C GLY A 399 9.62 -17.77 10.76
N GLU A 400 10.88 -17.81 10.33
CA GLU A 400 11.98 -16.97 10.83
C GLU A 400 12.77 -16.40 9.67
N CYS A 401 13.12 -15.12 9.73
CA CYS A 401 13.79 -14.37 8.66
C CYS A 401 15.14 -13.87 9.15
N LYS A 402 16.19 -14.06 8.35
CA LYS A 402 17.55 -13.62 8.67
C LYS A 402 18.13 -12.73 7.59
N TRP A 403 18.23 -11.44 7.88
CA TRP A 403 18.89 -10.44 7.06
C TRP A 403 20.28 -10.15 7.63
N ARG A 404 21.24 -11.03 7.33
CA ARG A 404 22.64 -10.93 7.79
C ARG A 404 23.59 -11.52 6.76
N ASN A 405 24.87 -11.15 6.83
CA ASN A 405 25.89 -11.66 5.89
C ASN A 405 26.34 -13.11 6.18
N ALA A 406 26.08 -13.61 7.40
CA ALA A 406 26.39 -14.99 7.75
C ALA A 406 25.30 -15.96 7.25
N LEU A 407 25.70 -17.17 6.87
CA LEU A 407 24.78 -18.26 6.53
C LEU A 407 23.88 -18.60 7.72
N THR A 408 22.64 -18.95 7.44
CA THR A 408 21.67 -19.39 8.45
C THR A 408 21.90 -20.87 8.75
N GLY A 409 22.13 -21.20 10.02
CA GLY A 409 22.45 -22.54 10.49
C GLY A 409 21.29 -23.23 11.22
N GLU A 410 21.58 -24.44 11.71
CA GLU A 410 20.61 -25.25 12.50
C GLU A 410 20.21 -24.61 13.83
N ASP A 411 21.04 -23.73 14.39
CA ASP A 411 20.76 -22.93 15.58
C ASP A 411 19.45 -22.17 15.43
N THR A 412 19.25 -21.53 14.28
CA THR A 412 18.03 -20.77 13.96
C THR A 412 16.79 -21.69 13.91
N LEU A 413 16.90 -22.86 13.29
CA LEU A 413 15.81 -23.83 13.24
C LEU A 413 15.48 -24.37 14.64
N ASN A 414 16.50 -24.69 15.42
CA ASN A 414 16.33 -25.21 16.78
C ASN A 414 15.63 -24.18 17.69
N GLU A 415 16.03 -22.91 17.58
CA GLU A 415 15.38 -21.82 18.31
C GLU A 415 13.92 -21.63 17.88
N LEU A 416 13.64 -21.61 16.57
CA LEU A 416 12.27 -21.53 16.07
C LEU A 416 11.43 -22.71 16.53
N THR A 417 11.99 -23.92 16.51
CA THR A 417 11.32 -25.13 17.02
C THR A 417 11.03 -25.04 18.50
N ARG A 418 11.95 -24.46 19.30
CA ARG A 418 11.77 -24.21 20.73
C ARG A 418 10.60 -23.25 20.96
N LYS A 419 10.57 -22.12 20.23
CA LYS A 419 9.50 -21.12 20.31
C LYS A 419 8.14 -21.71 19.90
N ALA A 420 8.08 -22.51 18.83
CA ALA A 420 6.87 -23.15 18.35
C ALA A 420 6.21 -24.03 19.42
N LYS A 421 6.99 -24.69 20.31
CA LYS A 421 6.46 -25.51 21.41
C LYS A 421 5.69 -24.70 22.47
N LEU A 422 5.83 -23.38 22.51
CA LEU A 422 5.02 -22.51 23.37
C LEU A 422 3.55 -22.44 22.92
N LEU A 423 3.28 -22.88 21.69
CA LEU A 423 1.97 -22.83 21.04
C LEU A 423 1.40 -24.26 20.88
N SER A 424 0.99 -24.85 21.98
CA SER A 424 0.49 -26.23 22.06
C SER A 424 -0.78 -26.49 21.22
N SER A 425 -1.46 -25.43 20.76
CA SER A 425 -2.64 -25.55 19.89
C SER A 425 -2.32 -26.03 18.46
N PHE A 426 -1.04 -26.05 18.08
CA PHE A 426 -0.62 -26.53 16.77
C PHE A 426 0.05 -27.89 16.88
N SER A 427 -0.70 -28.95 16.53
CA SER A 427 -0.23 -30.34 16.57
C SER A 427 0.64 -30.70 15.36
N ASN A 428 0.53 -29.98 14.24
CA ASN A 428 1.29 -30.22 13.01
C ASN A 428 2.09 -28.94 12.64
N ALA A 429 3.34 -28.92 13.09
CA ALA A 429 4.27 -27.82 12.89
C ALA A 429 5.18 -28.04 11.66
N ASN A 430 5.17 -27.07 10.77
CA ASN A 430 6.11 -26.92 9.67
C ASN A 430 6.95 -25.66 9.90
N TYR A 431 8.12 -25.57 9.29
CA TYR A 431 9.07 -24.50 9.50
C TYR A 431 9.49 -23.91 8.16
N ALA A 432 9.52 -22.59 8.06
CA ALA A 432 10.01 -21.86 6.90
C ALA A 432 11.12 -20.88 7.34
N LEU A 433 12.32 -21.04 6.79
CA LEU A 433 13.42 -20.14 7.07
C LEU A 433 13.74 -19.30 5.84
N PHE A 434 13.76 -17.99 6.01
CA PHE A 434 14.14 -17.03 4.98
C PHE A 434 15.53 -16.49 5.29
N SER A 435 16.44 -16.53 4.32
CA SER A 435 17.80 -16.07 4.52
C SER A 435 18.31 -15.22 3.36
N LYS A 436 18.91 -14.05 3.69
CA LYS A 436 19.60 -13.21 2.73
C LYS A 436 20.80 -13.94 2.10
N SER A 437 21.64 -14.55 2.93
CA SER A 437 22.93 -15.11 2.52
C SER A 437 22.92 -16.63 2.30
N GLY A 438 21.73 -17.27 2.39
CA GLY A 438 21.60 -18.72 2.23
C GLY A 438 21.83 -19.50 3.52
N PHE A 439 22.09 -20.80 3.39
CA PHE A 439 22.03 -21.76 4.47
C PHE A 439 23.31 -22.60 4.55
N THR A 440 23.63 -23.06 5.76
CA THR A 440 24.76 -24.00 5.97
C THR A 440 24.45 -25.37 5.37
N SER A 441 25.50 -26.11 4.97
CA SER A 441 25.34 -27.47 4.41
C SER A 441 24.60 -28.41 5.39
N ALA A 442 24.86 -28.28 6.70
CA ALA A 442 24.17 -29.06 7.73
C ALA A 442 22.65 -28.80 7.71
N LEU A 443 22.22 -27.54 7.61
CA LEU A 443 20.80 -27.21 7.56
C LEU A 443 20.15 -27.65 6.24
N LEU A 444 20.87 -27.55 5.10
CA LEU A 444 20.40 -28.03 3.80
C LEU A 444 20.13 -29.55 3.83
N ASN A 445 21.09 -30.33 4.34
CA ASN A 445 20.93 -31.78 4.50
C ASN A 445 19.75 -32.12 5.40
N LYS A 446 19.62 -31.44 6.56
CA LYS A 446 18.50 -31.64 7.47
C LYS A 446 17.14 -31.34 6.86
N ALA A 447 17.06 -30.30 6.01
CA ALA A 447 15.83 -29.96 5.29
C ALA A 447 15.50 -30.98 4.19
N SER A 448 16.49 -31.57 3.55
CA SER A 448 16.28 -32.65 2.57
C SER A 448 15.72 -33.92 3.22
N ASP A 449 16.15 -34.22 4.44
CA ASP A 449 15.67 -35.40 5.18
C ASP A 449 14.28 -35.19 5.80
N LYS A 450 13.89 -33.94 6.05
CA LYS A 450 12.64 -33.59 6.75
C LYS A 450 11.70 -32.77 5.88
N LYS A 451 10.60 -33.36 5.43
CA LYS A 451 9.58 -32.72 4.57
C LYS A 451 8.87 -31.50 5.20
N ASN A 452 9.01 -31.31 6.51
CA ASN A 452 8.39 -30.18 7.22
C ASN A 452 9.28 -28.94 7.38
N ILE A 453 10.42 -28.89 6.69
CA ILE A 453 11.34 -27.75 6.69
C ILE A 453 11.44 -27.21 5.27
N THR A 454 11.16 -25.91 5.10
CA THR A 454 11.29 -25.19 3.83
C THR A 454 12.34 -24.09 3.99
N LEU A 455 13.32 -24.07 3.11
CA LEU A 455 14.39 -23.08 3.10
C LEU A 455 14.23 -22.18 1.87
N ILE A 456 14.15 -20.87 2.09
CA ILE A 456 13.93 -19.87 1.04
C ILE A 456 15.08 -18.86 1.08
N GLY A 457 15.95 -18.90 0.08
CA GLY A 457 17.00 -17.90 -0.11
C GLY A 457 16.46 -16.62 -0.73
N LEU A 458 17.21 -15.53 -0.62
CA LEU A 458 16.82 -14.24 -1.20
C LEU A 458 16.48 -14.35 -2.69
N LYS A 459 17.28 -15.09 -3.45
CA LYS A 459 17.06 -15.31 -4.89
C LYS A 459 15.72 -16.01 -5.16
N ASP A 460 15.36 -17.00 -4.36
CA ASP A 460 14.13 -17.78 -4.54
C ASP A 460 12.87 -16.92 -4.40
N MET A 461 12.94 -15.85 -3.62
CA MET A 461 11.83 -14.92 -3.44
C MET A 461 11.48 -14.15 -4.72
N PHE A 462 12.41 -14.01 -5.67
CA PHE A 462 12.21 -13.28 -6.92
C PHE A 462 11.90 -14.18 -8.12
N PHE A 463 12.09 -15.50 -7.99
CA PHE A 463 11.85 -16.48 -9.04
C PHE A 463 10.62 -17.37 -8.78
N SER A 464 9.63 -16.89 -8.06
CA SER A 464 8.36 -17.64 -7.95
C SER A 464 7.76 -17.82 -9.34
N SER A 465 7.81 -19.04 -9.82
CA SER A 465 7.22 -19.56 -11.04
C SER A 465 5.69 -19.36 -11.09
#